data_0d3be666f7316e02c5fcbc74be3a12b4
#
_entry.id   0d3be666f7316e02c5fcbc74be3a12b4
#
_cell.length_a   1.000
_cell.length_b   1.000
_cell.length_c   1.000
_cell.angle_alpha   90.00
_cell.angle_beta   90.00
_cell.angle_gamma   90.00
#
_symmetry.space_group_name_H-M   'P 1'
#
loop_
_entity.id
_entity.type
_entity.pdbx_description
1 polymer ?
#
loop_
_entity_poly.entity_id
_entity_poly.type
_entity_poly.pdbx_seq_one_letter_code
_entity_poly.pdbx_strand_id
1 'polypeptide(L)'
;MDKNETYRYPVALTIAGSDSGGGAGIQADIKTFSSLGVFGASAITAITAQNTQGVRGIQAISPEILRGQIEAILEDFIVDAIKIGMLHNKDAVKVVSETLPSFRRTSIILDPVMISTSGSKLLEDDAIRTIMDELFPKATL
;
A
#
# COMPACT_ATOMS: atom_id res chain seq x y z
N MET A 1 8.59 30.94 19.38
CA MET A 1 8.55 29.47 19.40
C MET A 1 7.51 29.08 20.44
N ASP A 2 6.37 28.61 19.97
CA ASP A 2 5.28 28.20 20.85
C ASP A 2 5.70 26.89 21.55
N LYS A 3 5.80 26.91 22.88
CA LYS A 3 6.31 25.81 23.71
C LYS A 3 5.31 24.62 23.80
N ASN A 4 4.21 24.66 23.04
CA ASN A 4 3.13 23.67 23.06
C ASN A 4 2.97 22.88 21.74
N GLU A 5 3.86 23.00 20.77
CA GLU A 5 3.87 22.08 19.64
C GLU A 5 4.38 20.72 20.10
N THR A 6 3.46 19.80 20.35
CA THR A 6 3.79 18.39 20.56
C THR A 6 4.32 17.85 19.22
N TYR A 7 5.64 17.65 19.13
CA TYR A 7 6.25 17.00 17.99
C TYR A 7 5.72 15.56 17.88
N ARG A 8 5.10 15.21 16.76
CA ARG A 8 4.76 13.83 16.45
C ARG A 8 5.54 13.37 15.21
N TYR A 9 5.89 12.11 15.17
CA TYR A 9 6.43 11.52 13.96
C TYR A 9 5.36 11.51 12.87
N PRO A 10 5.71 11.87 11.61
CA PRO A 10 4.81 11.66 10.49
C PRO A 10 4.54 10.15 10.33
N VAL A 11 3.31 9.82 9.96
CA VAL A 11 2.85 8.44 9.77
C VAL A 11 2.53 8.22 8.30
N ALA A 12 3.09 7.16 7.71
CA ALA A 12 2.76 6.73 6.36
C ALA A 12 2.21 5.30 6.38
N LEU A 13 1.12 5.08 5.66
CA LEU A 13 0.56 3.75 5.42
C LEU A 13 0.99 3.25 4.04
N THR A 14 1.60 2.08 3.96
CA THR A 14 1.76 1.37 2.69
C THR A 14 0.67 0.31 2.53
N ILE A 15 0.02 0.29 1.36
CA ILE A 15 -0.96 -0.73 0.95
C ILE A 15 -0.35 -1.45 -0.24
N ALA A 16 0.25 -2.61 -0.03
CA ALA A 16 0.99 -3.32 -1.07
C ALA A 16 1.18 -4.81 -0.75
N GLY A 17 1.74 -5.54 -1.69
CA GLY A 17 2.15 -6.92 -1.48
C GLY A 17 3.37 -7.02 -0.57
N SER A 18 3.51 -8.19 0.05
CA SER A 18 4.68 -8.55 0.87
C SER A 18 5.72 -9.26 0.02
N ASP A 19 6.96 -8.79 0.03
CA ASP A 19 8.13 -9.43 -0.59
C ASP A 19 8.97 -10.14 0.47
N SER A 20 9.00 -11.48 0.46
CA SER A 20 9.80 -12.26 1.39
C SER A 20 11.32 -12.00 1.27
N GLY A 21 11.78 -11.56 0.10
CA GLY A 21 13.17 -11.15 -0.14
C GLY A 21 13.51 -9.76 0.42
N GLY A 22 12.49 -8.96 0.75
CA GLY A 22 12.63 -7.67 1.41
C GLY A 22 13.15 -6.53 0.55
N GLY A 23 13.24 -6.71 -0.77
CA GLY A 23 13.73 -5.70 -1.72
C GLY A 23 12.63 -4.87 -2.39
N ALA A 24 11.37 -5.27 -2.23
CA ALA A 24 10.19 -4.63 -2.80
C ALA A 24 9.02 -4.65 -1.81
N GLY A 25 7.83 -4.23 -2.27
CA GLY A 25 6.59 -4.29 -1.50
C GLY A 25 6.65 -3.55 -0.17
N ILE A 26 5.82 -3.98 0.78
CA ILE A 26 5.75 -3.34 2.11
C ILE A 26 7.09 -3.31 2.83
N GLN A 27 7.95 -4.31 2.64
CA GLN A 27 9.24 -4.36 3.31
C GLN A 27 10.19 -3.25 2.84
N ALA A 28 10.24 -2.97 1.54
CA ALA A 28 11.00 -1.85 1.01
C ALA A 28 10.42 -0.51 1.45
N ASP A 29 9.10 -0.38 1.42
CA ASP A 29 8.39 0.84 1.83
C ASP A 29 8.67 1.17 3.30
N ILE A 30 8.49 0.20 4.23
CA ILE A 30 8.74 0.40 5.66
C ILE A 30 10.20 0.74 5.94
N LYS A 31 11.16 0.09 5.28
CA LYS A 31 12.59 0.44 5.41
C LYS A 31 12.85 1.88 4.98
N THR A 32 12.25 2.29 3.87
CA THR A 32 12.36 3.66 3.35
C THR A 32 11.75 4.67 4.32
N PHE A 33 10.52 4.42 4.79
CA PHE A 33 9.87 5.28 5.77
C PHE A 33 10.72 5.43 7.03
N SER A 34 11.21 4.33 7.59
CA SER A 34 12.06 4.34 8.78
C SER A 34 13.36 5.12 8.56
N SER A 35 13.99 4.99 7.39
CA SER A 35 15.22 5.71 7.06
C SER A 35 15.03 7.23 6.96
N LEU A 36 13.80 7.65 6.69
CA LEU A 36 13.40 9.07 6.58
C LEU A 36 12.78 9.61 7.90
N GLY A 37 12.79 8.85 8.98
CA GLY A 37 12.19 9.26 10.25
C GLY A 37 10.66 9.28 10.24
N VAL A 38 10.03 8.48 9.36
CA VAL A 38 8.58 8.32 9.25
C VAL A 38 8.15 7.01 9.89
N PHE A 39 7.10 7.03 10.71
CA PHE A 39 6.49 5.80 11.21
C PHE A 39 5.73 5.10 10.10
N GLY A 40 6.13 3.87 9.77
CA GLY A 40 5.53 3.08 8.70
C GLY A 40 4.51 2.08 9.22
N ALA A 41 3.25 2.24 8.82
CA ALA A 41 2.21 1.22 8.96
C ALA A 41 2.00 0.48 7.62
N SER A 42 1.38 -0.71 7.65
CA SER A 42 1.16 -1.50 6.44
C SER A 42 -0.18 -2.22 6.42
N ALA A 43 -0.77 -2.31 5.23
CA ALA A 43 -1.86 -3.21 4.89
C ALA A 43 -1.41 -4.10 3.72
N ILE A 44 -1.42 -5.40 3.93
CA ILE A 44 -0.89 -6.38 2.96
C ILE A 44 -2.00 -6.82 2.01
N THR A 45 -1.77 -6.69 0.71
CA THR A 45 -2.71 -7.11 -0.35
C THR A 45 -2.51 -8.55 -0.78
N ALA A 46 -1.27 -9.01 -0.78
CA ALA A 46 -0.90 -10.38 -1.10
C ALA A 46 0.44 -10.72 -0.45
N ILE A 47 0.64 -12.00 -0.14
CA ILE A 47 1.92 -12.53 0.31
C ILE A 47 2.60 -13.18 -0.89
N THR A 48 3.90 -12.91 -1.09
CA THR A 48 4.68 -13.58 -2.14
C THR A 48 5.77 -14.47 -1.56
N ALA A 49 6.01 -15.58 -2.23
CA ALA A 49 7.25 -16.35 -2.09
C ALA A 49 8.23 -15.82 -3.15
N GLN A 50 9.04 -14.85 -2.77
CA GLN A 50 9.87 -14.06 -3.68
C GLN A 50 11.30 -13.90 -3.16
N ASN A 51 12.24 -13.81 -4.10
CA ASN A 51 13.63 -13.45 -3.85
C ASN A 51 14.19 -12.62 -5.03
N THR A 52 15.49 -12.34 -5.06
CA THR A 52 16.14 -11.57 -6.13
C THR A 52 16.10 -12.21 -7.51
N GLN A 53 15.76 -13.50 -7.60
CA GLN A 53 15.66 -14.23 -8.86
C GLN A 53 14.23 -14.23 -9.42
N GLY A 54 13.20 -13.93 -8.60
CA GLY A 54 11.82 -13.86 -9.06
C GLY A 54 10.79 -14.25 -8.01
N VAL A 55 9.53 -14.27 -8.50
CA VAL A 55 8.34 -14.64 -7.73
C VAL A 55 7.99 -16.10 -8.01
N ARG A 56 7.93 -16.93 -6.98
CA ARG A 56 7.60 -18.37 -7.06
C ARG A 56 6.13 -18.66 -6.77
N GLY A 57 5.47 -17.77 -6.03
CA GLY A 57 4.07 -17.92 -5.68
C GLY A 57 3.49 -16.64 -5.10
N ILE A 58 2.18 -16.46 -5.26
CA ILE A 58 1.41 -15.32 -4.75
C ILE A 58 0.16 -15.86 -4.08
N GLN A 59 -0.11 -15.39 -2.87
CA GLN A 59 -1.34 -15.65 -2.12
C GLN A 59 -2.03 -14.33 -1.84
N ALA A 60 -3.16 -14.07 -2.48
CA ALA A 60 -3.98 -12.89 -2.20
C ALA A 60 -4.53 -12.94 -0.75
N ILE A 61 -4.60 -11.78 -0.12
CA ILE A 61 -5.31 -11.63 1.16
C ILE A 61 -6.80 -11.45 0.84
N SER A 62 -7.68 -12.01 1.68
CA SER A 62 -9.11 -11.86 1.49
C SER A 62 -9.55 -10.39 1.62
N PRO A 63 -10.60 -9.97 0.86
CA PRO A 63 -11.12 -8.61 0.92
C PRO A 63 -11.46 -8.14 2.35
N GLU A 64 -12.02 -9.03 3.18
CA GLU A 64 -12.40 -8.74 4.56
C GLU A 64 -11.16 -8.41 5.42
N ILE A 65 -10.10 -9.21 5.29
CA ILE A 65 -8.87 -8.99 6.07
C ILE A 65 -8.14 -7.75 5.55
N LEU A 66 -8.09 -7.52 4.25
CA LEU A 66 -7.48 -6.32 3.69
C LEU A 66 -8.19 -5.06 4.19
N ARG A 67 -9.53 -5.04 4.16
CA ARG A 67 -10.35 -3.96 4.71
C ARG A 67 -10.05 -3.74 6.19
N GLY A 68 -10.09 -4.80 6.99
CA GLY A 68 -9.82 -4.73 8.42
C GLY A 68 -8.43 -4.18 8.75
N GLN A 69 -7.39 -4.52 7.96
CA GLN A 69 -6.05 -3.95 8.13
C GLN A 69 -6.04 -2.43 7.91
N ILE A 70 -6.70 -1.96 6.82
CA ILE A 70 -6.74 -0.54 6.50
C ILE A 70 -7.53 0.22 7.57
N GLU A 71 -8.71 -0.25 7.92
CA GLU A 71 -9.59 0.37 8.92
C GLU A 71 -8.91 0.44 10.29
N ALA A 72 -8.28 -0.64 10.75
CA ALA A 72 -7.58 -0.68 12.04
C ALA A 72 -6.47 0.40 12.16
N ILE A 73 -5.76 0.67 11.06
CA ILE A 73 -4.75 1.73 11.05
C ILE A 73 -5.39 3.12 11.01
N LEU A 74 -6.40 3.31 10.16
CA LEU A 74 -7.03 4.61 9.97
C LEU A 74 -7.90 5.05 11.15
N GLU A 75 -8.37 4.12 11.98
CA GLU A 75 -9.12 4.40 13.21
C GLU A 75 -8.20 4.85 14.36
N ASP A 76 -6.96 4.37 14.40
CA ASP A 76 -6.02 4.60 15.51
C ASP A 76 -4.98 5.70 15.20
N PHE A 77 -4.50 5.76 13.94
CA PHE A 77 -3.41 6.65 13.53
C PHE A 77 -3.90 7.87 12.74
N ILE A 78 -3.28 9.01 12.99
CA ILE A 78 -3.37 10.15 12.06
C ILE A 78 -2.36 9.91 10.94
N VAL A 79 -2.83 9.35 9.83
CA VAL A 79 -2.02 9.01 8.66
C VAL A 79 -1.81 10.25 7.79
N ASP A 80 -0.56 10.66 7.57
CA ASP A 80 -0.20 11.83 6.76
C ASP A 80 -0.12 11.54 5.27
N ALA A 81 0.31 10.31 4.92
CA ALA A 81 0.39 9.87 3.53
C ALA A 81 0.07 8.38 3.38
N ILE A 82 -0.48 8.01 2.24
CA ILE A 82 -0.75 6.62 1.87
C ILE A 82 -0.02 6.33 0.56
N LYS A 83 0.84 5.31 0.57
CA LYS A 83 1.45 4.76 -0.64
C LYS A 83 0.72 3.48 -1.02
N ILE A 84 0.26 3.40 -2.25
CA ILE A 84 -0.38 2.23 -2.84
C ILE A 84 0.60 1.62 -3.84
N GLY A 85 0.96 0.35 -3.60
CA GLY A 85 1.81 -0.43 -4.52
C GLY A 85 1.03 -1.53 -5.23
N MET A 86 1.57 -2.76 -5.25
CA MET A 86 0.94 -3.91 -5.89
C MET A 86 -0.38 -4.29 -5.19
N LEU A 87 -1.48 -4.31 -5.94
CA LEU A 87 -2.81 -4.69 -5.44
C LEU A 87 -3.22 -6.11 -5.82
N HIS A 88 -2.55 -6.70 -6.81
CA HIS A 88 -2.72 -8.07 -7.30
C HIS A 88 -4.02 -8.29 -8.11
N ASN A 89 -5.20 -8.11 -7.52
CA ASN A 89 -6.49 -8.41 -8.14
C ASN A 89 -7.52 -7.28 -7.98
N LYS A 90 -8.63 -7.41 -8.72
CA LYS A 90 -9.71 -6.42 -8.74
C LYS A 90 -10.38 -6.23 -7.39
N ASP A 91 -10.52 -7.28 -6.58
CA ASP A 91 -11.19 -7.18 -5.28
C ASP A 91 -10.36 -6.33 -4.30
N ALA A 92 -9.03 -6.48 -4.31
CA ALA A 92 -8.16 -5.61 -3.54
C ALA A 92 -8.26 -4.15 -3.97
N VAL A 93 -8.32 -3.88 -5.30
CA VAL A 93 -8.52 -2.51 -5.83
C VAL A 93 -9.80 -1.89 -5.30
N LYS A 94 -10.91 -2.63 -5.33
CA LYS A 94 -12.21 -2.16 -4.83
C LYS A 94 -12.16 -1.86 -3.33
N VAL A 95 -11.63 -2.79 -2.53
CA VAL A 95 -11.49 -2.56 -1.08
C VAL A 95 -10.72 -1.27 -0.80
N VAL A 96 -9.57 -1.09 -1.45
CA VAL A 96 -8.76 0.12 -1.28
C VAL A 96 -9.54 1.36 -1.72
N SER A 97 -10.18 1.33 -2.89
CA SER A 97 -10.99 2.45 -3.38
C SER A 97 -12.11 2.83 -2.42
N GLU A 98 -12.80 1.87 -1.84
CA GLU A 98 -13.93 2.10 -0.92
C GLU A 98 -13.48 2.63 0.45
N THR A 99 -12.29 2.25 0.91
CA THR A 99 -11.78 2.68 2.22
C THR A 99 -11.11 4.06 2.19
N LEU A 100 -10.64 4.54 1.05
CA LEU A 100 -9.94 5.82 0.90
C LEU A 100 -10.81 7.11 0.89
N PRO A 101 -12.10 7.14 0.54
CA PRO A 101 -12.87 8.39 0.36
C PRO A 101 -12.94 9.31 1.56
N SER A 102 -12.77 8.77 2.76
CA SER A 102 -12.90 9.52 4.02
C SER A 102 -11.69 10.44 4.32
N PHE A 103 -10.61 10.38 3.53
CA PHE A 103 -9.31 10.97 3.89
C PHE A 103 -8.89 12.13 2.98
N ARG A 104 -9.72 13.17 2.86
CA ARG A 104 -9.48 14.36 2.01
C ARG A 104 -8.21 15.16 2.34
N ARG A 105 -7.52 14.89 3.45
CA ARG A 105 -6.30 15.60 3.86
C ARG A 105 -5.03 14.77 3.71
N THR A 106 -5.15 13.49 3.35
CA THR A 106 -4.01 12.57 3.23
C THR A 106 -3.54 12.51 1.80
N SER A 107 -2.25 12.70 1.57
CA SER A 107 -1.66 12.53 0.24
C SER A 107 -1.65 11.07 -0.16
N ILE A 108 -2.15 10.75 -1.35
CA ILE A 108 -2.20 9.39 -1.89
C ILE A 108 -1.23 9.28 -3.06
N ILE A 109 -0.22 8.44 -2.90
CA ILE A 109 0.79 8.14 -3.91
C ILE A 109 0.47 6.75 -4.47
N LEU A 110 0.12 6.68 -5.73
CA LEU A 110 -0.22 5.44 -6.41
C LEU A 110 0.91 5.02 -7.37
N ASP A 111 1.58 3.92 -7.02
CA ASP A 111 2.56 3.24 -7.85
C ASP A 111 1.96 1.91 -8.36
N PRO A 112 1.32 1.91 -9.55
CA PRO A 112 0.58 0.75 -10.04
C PRO A 112 1.53 -0.32 -10.57
N VAL A 113 2.14 -1.08 -9.67
CA VAL A 113 3.08 -2.16 -10.02
C VAL A 113 2.33 -3.28 -10.74
N MET A 114 2.59 -3.46 -12.02
CA MET A 114 1.95 -4.48 -12.88
C MET A 114 2.84 -5.71 -13.08
N ILE A 115 4.16 -5.51 -13.17
CA ILE A 115 5.14 -6.54 -13.48
C ILE A 115 6.33 -6.38 -12.53
N SER A 116 6.84 -7.50 -12.02
CA SER A 116 8.06 -7.49 -11.21
C SER A 116 9.30 -7.18 -12.06
N THR A 117 10.39 -6.77 -11.42
CA THR A 117 11.69 -6.58 -12.10
C THR A 117 12.16 -7.87 -12.79
N SER A 118 11.79 -9.04 -12.29
CA SER A 118 12.08 -10.34 -12.92
C SER A 118 11.12 -10.73 -14.04
N GLY A 119 10.14 -9.87 -14.41
CA GLY A 119 9.19 -10.10 -15.50
C GLY A 119 7.93 -10.89 -15.11
N SER A 120 7.75 -11.23 -13.83
CA SER A 120 6.54 -11.92 -13.38
C SER A 120 5.34 -10.96 -13.35
N LYS A 121 4.21 -11.38 -13.91
CA LYS A 121 2.95 -10.63 -13.84
C LYS A 121 2.44 -10.61 -12.39
N LEU A 122 2.22 -9.42 -11.85
CA LEU A 122 1.81 -9.20 -10.46
C LEU A 122 0.37 -8.71 -10.35
N LEU A 123 -0.19 -8.17 -11.44
CA LEU A 123 -1.54 -7.60 -11.49
C LEU A 123 -2.37 -8.34 -12.54
N GLU A 124 -3.59 -8.70 -12.19
CA GLU A 124 -4.56 -9.30 -13.11
C GLU A 124 -5.10 -8.26 -14.10
N ASP A 125 -5.46 -8.70 -15.34
CA ASP A 125 -5.83 -7.78 -16.43
C ASP A 125 -7.08 -6.95 -16.12
N ASP A 126 -8.06 -7.53 -15.43
CA ASP A 126 -9.30 -6.85 -15.05
C ASP A 126 -9.11 -5.83 -13.92
N ALA A 127 -8.06 -5.97 -13.12
CA ALA A 127 -7.69 -5.01 -12.10
C ALA A 127 -7.15 -3.70 -12.68
N ILE A 128 -6.48 -3.73 -13.84
CA ILE A 128 -5.89 -2.54 -14.47
C ILE A 128 -6.95 -1.48 -14.74
N ARG A 129 -8.07 -1.87 -15.38
CA ARG A 129 -9.17 -0.93 -15.66
C ARG A 129 -9.75 -0.36 -14.37
N THR A 130 -9.94 -1.20 -13.36
CA THR A 130 -10.50 -0.77 -12.08
C THR A 130 -9.58 0.23 -11.37
N ILE A 131 -8.25 0.06 -11.45
CA ILE A 131 -7.28 1.05 -10.94
C ILE A 131 -7.45 2.39 -11.66
N MET A 132 -7.57 2.37 -12.99
CA MET A 132 -7.73 3.59 -13.79
C MET A 132 -9.02 4.32 -13.45
N ASP A 133 -10.11 3.59 -13.30
CA ASP A 133 -11.44 4.18 -13.08
C ASP A 133 -11.64 4.63 -11.62
N GLU A 134 -11.10 3.90 -10.64
CA GLU A 134 -11.43 4.09 -9.24
C GLU A 134 -10.31 4.70 -8.39
N LEU A 135 -9.03 4.44 -8.70
CA LEU A 135 -7.91 4.90 -7.87
C LEU A 135 -7.18 6.11 -8.46
N PHE A 136 -6.99 6.18 -9.78
CA PHE A 136 -6.33 7.34 -10.41
C PHE A 136 -7.01 8.67 -10.05
N PRO A 137 -8.36 8.78 -10.03
CA PRO A 137 -9.02 10.04 -9.64
C PRO A 137 -8.79 10.45 -8.18
N LYS A 138 -8.34 9.52 -7.32
CA LYS A 138 -8.08 9.75 -5.90
C LYS A 138 -6.61 10.00 -5.60
N ALA A 139 -5.72 9.64 -6.51
CA ALA A 139 -4.29 9.80 -6.33
C ALA A 139 -3.89 11.28 -6.39
N THR A 140 -2.93 11.63 -5.54
CA THR A 140 -2.27 12.94 -5.56
C THR A 140 -1.09 12.92 -6.55
N LEU A 141 -0.46 11.76 -6.68
CA LEU A 141 0.66 11.47 -7.57
C LEU A 141 0.63 10.00 -7.99
#